data_5cee254aee5249530798c33f7742257b
#
_entry.id   5cee254aee5249530798c33f7742257b
#
_cell.length_a   1.000
_cell.length_b   1.000
_cell.length_c   1.000
_cell.angle_alpha   90.00
_cell.angle_beta   90.00
_cell.angle_gamma   90.00
#
_symmetry.space_group_name_H-M   'P 1'
#
loop_
_entity.id
_entity.type
_entity.pdbx_description
1 polymer ?
#
loop_
_entity_poly.entity_id
_entity_poly.type
_entity_poly.pdbx_seq_one_letter_code
_entity_poly.pdbx_strand_id
1 'polypeptide(L)' 'MANEGYHEPVEKLSPATMDMHRAIVSLMEELEAVDWYNQRVDATTDPELKKTLAHNRDEE' A
#
# COMPACT_ATOMS: atom_id res chain seq x y z
N MET A 1 -9.39 4.36 4.68
CA MET A 1 -8.02 4.84 4.51
C MET A 1 -7.89 6.24 5.03
N ALA A 2 -6.79 6.52 5.66
CA ALA A 2 -6.66 7.75 6.41
C ALA A 2 -6.32 8.98 5.57
N ASN A 3 -5.78 8.84 4.38
CA ASN A 3 -5.22 9.98 3.65
C ASN A 3 -5.60 10.02 2.19
N GLU A 4 -6.87 9.83 1.94
CA GLU A 4 -7.34 9.77 0.57
C GLU A 4 -7.46 11.10 -0.12
N GLY A 5 -7.48 12.17 0.63
CA GLY A 5 -7.80 13.46 0.04
C GLY A 5 -6.72 14.50 0.24
N TYR A 6 -6.99 15.64 -0.32
CA TYR A 6 -6.15 16.81 -0.11
C TYR A 6 -6.54 17.49 1.20
N HIS A 7 -5.56 18.08 1.87
CA HIS A 7 -5.77 18.80 3.13
C HIS A 7 -5.77 20.31 2.93
N GLU A 8 -5.61 20.77 1.70
CA GLU A 8 -5.65 22.19 1.35
C GLU A 8 -6.57 22.38 0.15
N PRO A 9 -7.05 23.59 -0.10
CA PRO A 9 -7.90 23.85 -1.27
C PRO A 9 -7.19 23.49 -2.56
N VAL A 10 -7.87 22.75 -3.43
CA VAL A 10 -7.29 22.24 -4.68
C VAL A 10 -6.73 23.37 -5.54
N GLU A 11 -7.42 24.52 -5.58
CA GLU A 11 -7.00 25.65 -6.37
C GLU A 11 -5.68 26.27 -5.90
N LYS A 12 -5.23 25.92 -4.72
CA LYS A 12 -3.94 26.38 -4.19
C LYS A 12 -2.82 25.38 -4.39
N LEU A 13 -3.15 24.21 -4.93
CA LEU A 13 -2.16 23.14 -5.13
C LEU A 13 -1.65 23.15 -6.56
N SER A 14 -0.34 23.01 -6.72
CA SER A 14 0.25 22.88 -8.05
C SER A 14 -0.01 21.48 -8.60
N PRO A 15 0.03 21.32 -9.93
CA PRO A 15 -0.04 19.98 -10.53
C PRO A 15 1.06 19.05 -10.02
N ALA A 16 2.26 19.58 -9.80
CA ALA A 16 3.39 18.78 -9.30
C ALA A 16 3.10 18.25 -7.89
N THR A 17 2.49 19.06 -7.02
CA THR A 17 2.12 18.61 -5.67
C THR A 17 1.04 17.55 -5.72
N MET A 18 0.06 17.70 -6.61
CA MET A 18 -1.00 16.72 -6.77
C MET A 18 -0.46 15.39 -7.29
N ASP A 19 0.52 15.44 -8.22
CA ASP A 19 1.17 14.24 -8.71
C ASP A 19 2.00 13.55 -7.61
N MET A 20 2.67 14.33 -6.78
CA MET A 20 3.41 13.79 -5.64
C MET A 20 2.46 13.12 -4.66
N HIS A 21 1.31 13.72 -4.41
CA HIS A 21 0.29 13.12 -3.55
C HIS A 21 -0.13 11.74 -4.11
N ARG A 22 -0.37 11.66 -5.40
CA ARG A 22 -0.75 10.40 -6.04
C ARG A 22 0.34 9.34 -5.88
N ALA A 23 1.60 9.74 -6.04
CA ALA A 23 2.73 8.82 -5.87
C ALA A 23 2.83 8.32 -4.43
N ILE A 24 2.64 9.21 -3.47
CA ILE A 24 2.69 8.86 -2.05
C ILE A 24 1.56 7.89 -1.70
N VAL A 25 0.34 8.15 -2.17
CA VAL A 25 -0.80 7.26 -1.92
C VAL A 25 -0.51 5.87 -2.50
N SER A 26 0.05 5.81 -3.70
CA SER A 26 0.41 4.53 -4.32
C SER A 26 1.43 3.76 -3.49
N LEU A 27 2.43 4.47 -2.96
CA LEU A 27 3.43 3.85 -2.09
C LEU A 27 2.78 3.33 -0.80
N MET A 28 1.88 4.10 -0.22
CA MET A 28 1.16 3.68 0.98
C MET A 28 0.34 2.42 0.73
N GLU A 29 -0.31 2.33 -0.41
CA GLU A 29 -1.06 1.13 -0.80
C GLU A 29 -0.16 -0.09 -0.95
N GLU A 30 1.04 0.11 -1.51
CA GLU A 30 2.01 -0.98 -1.62
C GLU A 30 2.46 -1.46 -0.25
N LEU A 31 2.70 -0.53 0.68
CA LEU A 31 3.10 -0.88 2.05
C LEU A 31 1.97 -1.58 2.79
N GLU A 32 0.73 -1.16 2.59
CA GLU A 32 -0.42 -1.85 3.15
C GLU A 32 -0.50 -3.29 2.64
N ALA A 33 -0.23 -3.48 1.35
CA ALA A 33 -0.26 -4.81 0.76
C ALA A 33 0.81 -5.72 1.38
N VAL A 34 2.01 -5.20 1.62
CA VAL A 34 3.08 -5.93 2.32
C VAL A 34 2.61 -6.37 3.71
N ASP A 35 1.99 -5.45 4.45
CA ASP A 35 1.48 -5.74 5.78
C ASP A 35 0.41 -6.83 5.75
N TRP A 36 -0.54 -6.71 4.83
CA TRP A 36 -1.61 -7.69 4.72
C TRP A 36 -1.10 -9.08 4.34
N TYR A 37 -0.17 -9.16 3.39
CA TYR A 37 0.43 -10.43 3.02
C TYR A 37 1.23 -11.03 4.19
N ASN A 38 1.94 -10.20 4.92
CA ASN A 38 2.69 -10.66 6.08
C ASN A 38 1.77 -11.25 7.15
N GLN A 39 0.64 -10.61 7.40
CA GLN A 39 -0.36 -11.13 8.33
C GLN A 39 -0.92 -12.47 7.85
N ARG A 40 -1.19 -12.58 6.56
CA ARG A 40 -1.70 -13.83 5.98
C ARG A 40 -0.69 -14.95 6.07
N VAL A 41 0.59 -14.64 5.84
CA VAL A 41 1.67 -15.62 5.99
C VAL A 41 1.71 -16.15 7.41
N ASP A 42 1.59 -15.25 8.39
CA ASP A 42 1.64 -15.64 9.79
C ASP A 42 0.43 -16.46 10.22
N ALA A 43 -0.74 -16.12 9.71
CA ALA A 43 -1.99 -16.76 10.11
C ALA A 43 -2.27 -18.09 9.42
N THR A 44 -1.70 -18.31 8.24
CA THR A 44 -2.03 -19.53 7.49
C THR A 44 -1.27 -20.75 8.01
N THR A 45 -1.95 -21.89 8.02
CA THR A 45 -1.39 -23.16 8.48
C THR A 45 -1.03 -24.09 7.32
N ASP A 46 -1.44 -23.77 6.10
CA ASP A 46 -1.13 -24.57 4.92
C ASP A 46 0.25 -24.17 4.41
N PRO A 47 1.24 -25.10 4.42
CA PRO A 47 2.61 -24.76 4.00
C PRO A 47 2.72 -24.26 2.58
N GLU A 48 1.94 -24.82 1.65
CA GLU A 48 1.98 -24.40 0.25
C GLU A 48 1.43 -22.99 0.07
N LEU A 49 0.29 -22.69 0.72
CA LEU A 49 -0.30 -21.37 0.67
C LEU A 49 0.60 -20.35 1.36
N LYS A 50 1.18 -20.74 2.48
CA LYS A 50 2.10 -19.88 3.22
C LYS A 50 3.29 -19.46 2.35
N LYS A 51 3.83 -20.39 1.60
CA LYS A 51 4.96 -20.15 0.69
C LYS A 51 4.57 -19.18 -0.41
N THR A 52 3.39 -19.36 -1.01
CA THR A 52 2.89 -18.48 -2.05
C THR A 52 2.66 -17.07 -1.53
N LEU A 53 2.05 -16.95 -0.35
CA LEU A 53 1.79 -15.65 0.28
C LEU A 53 3.09 -14.93 0.64
N ALA A 54 4.08 -15.67 1.13
CA ALA A 54 5.40 -15.10 1.44
C ALA A 54 6.08 -14.58 0.19
N HIS A 55 5.97 -15.30 -0.91
CA HIS A 55 6.51 -14.86 -2.19
C HIS A 55 5.85 -13.56 -2.64
N ASN A 56 4.52 -13.47 -2.55
CA ASN A 56 3.80 -12.26 -2.93
C ASN A 56 4.16 -11.07 -2.05
N ARG A 57 4.34 -11.30 -0.74
CA ARG A 57 4.79 -10.25 0.17
C ARG A 57 6.16 -9.71 -0.26
N ASP A 58 7.07 -10.61 -0.62
CA ASP A 58 8.44 -10.23 -0.96
C ASP A 58 8.52 -9.53 -2.33
N GLU A 59 7.53 -9.73 -3.19
CA GLU A 59 7.45 -9.04 -4.48
C GLU A 59 6.94 -7.61 -4.37
N GLU A 60 6.31 -7.25 -3.27
CA GLU A 60 5.86 -5.87 -3.04
C GLU A 60 7.01 -4.96 -2.57
#